data_9271a87c92c275804aa3921dbfdef14c
#
_entry.id   9271a87c92c275804aa3921dbfdef14c
#
_cell.length_a   1.000
_cell.length_b   1.000
_cell.length_c   1.000
_cell.angle_alpha   90.00
_cell.angle_beta   90.00
_cell.angle_gamma   90.00
#
_symmetry.space_group_name_H-M   'P 1'
#
loop_
_entity.id
_entity.type
_entity.pdbx_description
1 polymer ?
#
loop_
_entity_poly.entity_id
_entity_poly.type
_entity_poly.pdbx_seq_one_letter_code
_entity_poly.pdbx_strand_id
1 'polypeptide(L)'
;MAKRKKKFSLALSSFTIIILLIFLLGIISHLLPGAKFVDDTIVNGSGVVGAKLHEVLLSPILGFADAVDVSVFVMILGGFLAVINSTGALETGIQVLIKKLKGNELALIPILMFIFSACGTTYGMLEETVGFYALLAATMVAAGMDTIVSSAIVLLGAGSGCLGSTINPFAVGAAVSSLPEGTQVNQGIIILIGTVLWLSTLAISIYFVMKYARKVKKDKGSTILSLREQQKMEKKYGKEEIAEDVSLTGKQKVTLILFALTFLVMIIGFIPWGEFGITFFDGFTGWLTGSSLGNWYFNESALWFLIMAIIIGVVNGMKEKKFVDTFVDGADDMVGVILIIAVARGASVLMKTTYLDNYIIYNAAELLKDVPGFLFAPMNYIIHIVLSVLVPSSSGLAALSAPIIGPLAGQLGHSVEATVMTLVAANGLVNLITPTCGAIMGGLALAKVEYGTWVKWAGKVVLTIAIANIILLTLFTLIF
;
A
#
# COMPACT_ATOMS: atom_id res chain seq x y z
N MET A 1 39.43 28.38 -12.75
CA MET A 1 38.92 26.99 -12.72
C MET A 1 38.46 26.64 -11.30
N ALA A 2 37.21 26.80 -11.00
CA ALA A 2 36.66 26.50 -9.69
C ALA A 2 36.33 24.99 -9.63
N LYS A 3 36.99 24.26 -8.74
CA LYS A 3 36.70 22.87 -8.41
C LYS A 3 35.27 22.78 -7.83
N ARG A 4 34.28 22.37 -8.65
CA ARG A 4 32.95 21.95 -8.20
C ARG A 4 33.14 20.75 -7.25
N LYS A 5 32.98 20.96 -5.93
CA LYS A 5 32.86 19.87 -4.96
C LYS A 5 31.67 19.01 -5.37
N LYS A 6 31.92 17.81 -5.87
CA LYS A 6 30.89 16.77 -6.01
C LYS A 6 30.27 16.56 -4.62
N LYS A 7 29.06 17.08 -4.38
CA LYS A 7 28.22 16.61 -3.29
C LYS A 7 27.90 15.15 -3.61
N PHE A 8 28.52 14.23 -2.88
CA PHE A 8 28.15 12.84 -2.83
C PHE A 8 26.75 12.80 -2.21
N SER A 9 25.70 12.80 -3.01
CA SER A 9 24.38 12.41 -2.54
C SER A 9 24.41 10.89 -2.42
N LEU A 10 24.57 10.38 -1.21
CA LEU A 10 24.36 8.98 -0.90
C LEU A 10 22.84 8.71 -1.01
N ALA A 11 22.34 8.53 -2.23
CA ALA A 11 21.01 8.00 -2.44
C ALA A 11 21.10 6.49 -2.11
N LEU A 12 20.74 6.14 -0.87
CA LEU A 12 20.66 4.75 -0.44
C LEU A 12 19.52 4.06 -1.20
N SER A 13 19.73 2.80 -1.57
CA SER A 13 18.67 1.98 -2.14
C SER A 13 17.61 1.67 -1.08
N SER A 14 16.38 1.40 -1.53
CA SER A 14 15.28 0.96 -0.67
C SER A 14 15.68 -0.19 0.25
N PHE A 15 16.36 -1.17 -0.32
CA PHE A 15 16.86 -2.34 0.40
C PHE A 15 17.83 -1.95 1.53
N THR A 16 18.79 -1.07 1.23
CA THR A 16 19.76 -0.59 2.23
C THR A 16 19.09 0.14 3.37
N ILE A 17 18.10 0.99 3.08
CA ILE A 17 17.36 1.75 4.10
C ILE A 17 16.68 0.79 5.08
N ILE A 18 16.01 -0.24 4.57
CA ILE A 18 15.28 -1.20 5.42
C ILE A 18 16.24 -2.07 6.24
N ILE A 19 17.35 -2.52 5.65
CA ILE A 19 18.38 -3.26 6.38
C ILE A 19 18.96 -2.41 7.52
N LEU A 20 19.28 -1.14 7.26
CA LEU A 20 19.76 -0.25 8.32
C LEU A 20 18.72 -0.05 9.42
N LEU A 21 17.43 0.01 9.08
CA LEU A 21 16.36 0.07 10.06
C LEU A 21 16.32 -1.18 10.94
N ILE A 22 16.46 -2.38 10.37
CA ILE A 22 16.49 -3.64 11.12
C ILE A 22 17.66 -3.63 12.13
N PHE A 23 18.86 -3.22 11.70
CA PHE A 23 19.99 -3.09 12.62
C PHE A 23 19.75 -2.05 13.72
N LEU A 24 19.14 -0.93 13.38
CA LEU A 24 18.76 0.11 14.35
C LEU A 24 17.78 -0.43 15.39
N LEU A 25 16.75 -1.18 14.97
CA LEU A 25 15.81 -1.84 15.88
C LEU A 25 16.51 -2.83 16.80
N GLY A 26 17.45 -3.62 16.28
CA GLY A 26 18.30 -4.48 17.07
C GLY A 26 19.08 -3.74 18.14
N ILE A 27 19.68 -2.58 17.81
CA ILE A 27 20.41 -1.73 18.78
C ILE A 27 19.43 -1.17 19.82
N ILE A 28 18.28 -0.65 19.39
CA ILE A 28 17.26 -0.07 20.28
C ILE A 28 16.80 -1.10 21.31
N SER A 29 16.64 -2.38 20.94
CA SER A 29 16.22 -3.43 21.86
C SER A 29 17.21 -3.65 23.04
N HIS A 30 18.46 -3.24 22.90
CA HIS A 30 19.46 -3.32 23.98
C HIS A 30 19.54 -2.03 24.84
N LEU A 31 18.96 -0.92 24.35
CA LEU A 31 18.99 0.35 25.06
C LEU A 31 17.76 0.54 25.98
N LEU A 32 16.73 -0.28 25.79
CA LEU A 32 15.50 -0.23 26.56
C LEU A 32 15.55 -1.16 27.79
N PRO A 33 14.67 -0.94 28.79
CA PRO A 33 14.60 -1.81 29.96
C PRO A 33 14.37 -3.27 29.57
N GLY A 34 15.01 -4.19 30.31
CA GLY A 34 14.82 -5.62 30.08
C GLY A 34 13.41 -6.11 30.45
N ALA A 35 12.85 -6.98 29.61
CA ALA A 35 11.54 -7.57 29.86
C ALA A 35 11.51 -8.38 31.15
N LYS A 36 10.39 -8.29 31.89
CA LYS A 36 10.12 -9.11 33.08
C LYS A 36 9.19 -10.25 32.71
N PHE A 37 9.46 -11.43 33.21
CA PHE A 37 8.65 -12.63 32.98
C PHE A 37 8.09 -13.13 34.32
N VAL A 38 6.85 -13.61 34.29
CA VAL A 38 6.18 -14.31 35.39
C VAL A 38 5.61 -15.60 34.80
N ASP A 39 5.97 -16.74 35.33
CA ASP A 39 5.58 -18.06 34.82
C ASP A 39 5.80 -18.20 33.30
N ASP A 40 7.00 -17.87 32.81
CA ASP A 40 7.40 -17.83 31.41
C ASP A 40 6.55 -16.89 30.50
N THR A 41 5.66 -16.10 31.07
CA THR A 41 4.86 -15.12 30.34
C THR A 41 5.43 -13.71 30.53
N ILE A 42 5.56 -12.94 29.45
CA ILE A 42 6.04 -11.57 29.56
C ILE A 42 5.02 -10.70 30.32
N VAL A 43 5.52 -9.89 31.25
CA VAL A 43 4.73 -8.82 31.83
C VAL A 43 4.65 -7.68 30.81
N ASN A 44 3.47 -7.46 30.28
CA ASN A 44 3.23 -6.47 29.22
C ASN A 44 3.77 -5.08 29.62
N GLY A 45 4.46 -4.45 28.70
CA GLY A 45 5.04 -3.12 28.88
C GLY A 45 6.23 -3.05 29.86
N SER A 46 6.64 -4.17 30.47
CA SER A 46 7.74 -4.17 31.46
C SER A 46 9.12 -3.90 30.85
N GLY A 47 9.31 -4.22 29.58
CA GLY A 47 10.58 -4.05 28.90
C GLY A 47 10.66 -4.86 27.60
N VAL A 48 11.86 -4.97 27.07
CA VAL A 48 12.21 -5.52 25.76
C VAL A 48 13.26 -6.63 25.94
N VAL A 49 13.17 -7.66 25.11
CA VAL A 49 14.23 -8.68 25.02
C VAL A 49 15.28 -8.18 24.04
N GLY A 50 16.55 -8.07 24.47
CA GLY A 50 17.62 -7.65 23.60
C GLY A 50 17.83 -8.61 22.43
N ALA A 51 17.78 -8.10 21.21
CA ALA A 51 17.92 -8.90 19.98
C ALA A 51 19.31 -9.55 19.90
N LYS A 52 19.37 -10.84 19.76
CA LYS A 52 20.63 -11.52 19.47
C LYS A 52 21.06 -11.25 18.03
N LEU A 53 22.36 -11.23 17.77
CA LEU A 53 22.88 -10.93 16.42
C LEU A 53 22.27 -11.84 15.34
N HIS A 54 22.10 -13.13 15.64
CA HIS A 54 21.49 -14.06 14.68
C HIS A 54 20.01 -13.74 14.41
N GLU A 55 19.25 -13.23 15.39
CA GLU A 55 17.86 -12.82 15.20
C GLU A 55 17.76 -11.60 14.26
N VAL A 56 18.65 -10.62 14.44
CA VAL A 56 18.77 -9.48 13.52
C VAL A 56 19.13 -9.93 12.11
N LEU A 57 20.10 -10.83 11.96
CA LEU A 57 20.54 -11.32 10.65
C LEU A 57 19.54 -12.25 9.98
N LEU A 58 18.78 -13.03 10.74
CA LEU A 58 17.73 -13.93 10.23
C LEU A 58 16.41 -13.22 9.95
N SER A 59 16.18 -12.06 10.54
CA SER A 59 14.88 -11.36 10.41
C SER A 59 14.44 -11.09 8.96
N PRO A 60 15.31 -10.74 7.99
CA PRO A 60 14.91 -10.63 6.60
C PRO A 60 14.44 -11.97 5.98
N ILE A 61 15.05 -13.09 6.39
CA ILE A 61 14.67 -14.43 5.91
C ILE A 61 13.32 -14.84 6.52
N LEU A 62 13.13 -14.61 7.81
CA LEU A 62 11.87 -14.84 8.49
C LEU A 62 10.77 -13.89 7.95
N GLY A 63 11.13 -12.68 7.58
CA GLY A 63 10.25 -11.74 6.88
C GLY A 63 9.80 -12.25 5.52
N PHE A 64 10.65 -12.99 4.79
CA PHE A 64 10.24 -13.66 3.55
C PHE A 64 9.22 -14.75 3.82
N ALA A 65 9.41 -15.55 4.88
CA ALA A 65 8.45 -16.58 5.27
C ALA A 65 7.10 -15.96 5.70
N ASP A 66 7.13 -14.82 6.40
CA ASP A 66 5.92 -14.05 6.79
C ASP A 66 5.20 -13.41 5.59
N ALA A 67 5.94 -13.14 4.50
CA ALA A 67 5.43 -12.50 3.29
C ALA A 67 5.26 -13.48 2.11
N VAL A 68 5.24 -14.79 2.34
CA VAL A 68 5.23 -15.77 1.25
C VAL A 68 4.00 -15.63 0.35
N ASP A 69 2.84 -15.43 0.93
CA ASP A 69 1.57 -15.33 0.19
C ASP A 69 1.58 -14.14 -0.77
N VAL A 70 1.93 -12.95 -0.28
CA VAL A 70 2.04 -11.75 -1.11
C VAL A 70 3.17 -11.88 -2.14
N SER A 71 4.26 -12.56 -1.79
CA SER A 71 5.39 -12.80 -2.69
C SER A 71 5.00 -13.67 -3.88
N VAL A 72 4.27 -14.76 -3.62
CA VAL A 72 3.74 -15.66 -4.67
C VAL A 72 2.74 -14.90 -5.55
N PHE A 73 1.84 -14.14 -4.97
CA PHE A 73 0.89 -13.32 -5.73
C PHE A 73 1.61 -12.33 -6.65
N VAL A 74 2.59 -11.57 -6.15
CA VAL A 74 3.35 -10.59 -6.94
C VAL A 74 4.12 -11.26 -8.08
N MET A 75 4.68 -12.45 -7.85
CA MET A 75 5.39 -13.23 -8.86
C MET A 75 4.44 -13.67 -9.99
N ILE A 76 3.29 -14.22 -9.65
CA ILE A 76 2.28 -14.65 -10.62
C ILE A 76 1.69 -13.45 -11.38
N LEU A 77 1.47 -12.33 -10.70
CA LEU A 77 1.03 -11.08 -11.31
C LEU A 77 2.05 -10.57 -12.34
N GLY A 78 3.34 -10.65 -12.05
CA GLY A 78 4.41 -10.32 -13.00
C GLY A 78 4.36 -11.17 -14.25
N GLY A 79 4.22 -12.49 -14.10
CA GLY A 79 4.05 -13.42 -15.20
C GLY A 79 2.79 -13.14 -16.04
N PHE A 80 1.65 -12.90 -15.39
CA PHE A 80 0.40 -12.50 -16.05
C PHE A 80 0.57 -11.22 -16.89
N LEU A 81 1.18 -10.19 -16.32
CA LEU A 81 1.41 -8.92 -17.02
C LEU A 81 2.35 -9.10 -18.22
N ALA A 82 3.40 -9.92 -18.10
CA ALA A 82 4.31 -10.21 -19.20
C ALA A 82 3.60 -10.93 -20.36
N VAL A 83 2.72 -11.90 -20.04
CA VAL A 83 1.90 -12.58 -21.07
C VAL A 83 1.04 -11.57 -21.82
N ILE A 84 0.34 -10.68 -21.12
CA ILE A 84 -0.49 -9.63 -21.76
C ILE A 84 0.37 -8.67 -22.58
N ASN A 85 1.47 -8.19 -22.03
CA ASN A 85 2.38 -7.27 -22.73
C ASN A 85 2.92 -7.89 -24.02
N SER A 86 3.21 -9.20 -24.03
CA SER A 86 3.69 -9.91 -25.22
C SER A 86 2.66 -9.98 -26.36
N THR A 87 1.36 -9.70 -26.07
CA THR A 87 0.30 -9.60 -27.09
C THR A 87 0.23 -8.22 -27.77
N GLY A 88 0.93 -7.21 -27.23
CA GLY A 88 0.81 -5.82 -27.65
C GLY A 88 -0.55 -5.18 -27.30
N ALA A 89 -1.43 -5.86 -26.59
CA ALA A 89 -2.79 -5.38 -26.31
C ALA A 89 -2.78 -4.14 -25.39
N LEU A 90 -1.94 -4.15 -24.32
CA LEU A 90 -1.85 -3.03 -23.39
C LEU A 90 -1.28 -1.79 -24.07
N GLU A 91 -0.20 -1.95 -24.82
CA GLU A 91 0.44 -0.85 -25.54
C GLU A 91 -0.52 -0.19 -26.56
N THR A 92 -1.13 -0.99 -27.44
CA THR A 92 -2.12 -0.50 -28.40
C THR A 92 -3.34 0.11 -27.69
N GLY A 93 -3.78 -0.50 -26.58
CA GLY A 93 -4.90 -0.01 -25.77
C GLY A 93 -4.63 1.37 -25.16
N ILE A 94 -3.43 1.58 -24.63
CA ILE A 94 -2.98 2.87 -24.08
C ILE A 94 -2.94 3.93 -25.20
N GLN A 95 -2.39 3.61 -26.36
CA GLN A 95 -2.31 4.54 -27.49
C GLN A 95 -3.70 4.96 -27.97
N VAL A 96 -4.65 4.00 -28.10
CA VAL A 96 -6.05 4.27 -28.46
C VAL A 96 -6.75 5.11 -27.40
N LEU A 97 -6.50 4.83 -26.11
CA LEU A 97 -7.06 5.62 -25.00
C LEU A 97 -6.60 7.08 -25.03
N ILE A 98 -5.29 7.30 -25.18
CA ILE A 98 -4.71 8.65 -25.25
C ILE A 98 -5.26 9.40 -26.47
N LYS A 99 -5.36 8.74 -27.63
CA LYS A 99 -5.96 9.32 -28.84
C LYS A 99 -7.42 9.73 -28.62
N LYS A 100 -8.22 8.92 -27.93
CA LYS A 100 -9.62 9.23 -27.60
C LYS A 100 -9.76 10.42 -26.64
N LEU A 101 -8.80 10.58 -25.72
CA LEU A 101 -8.82 11.66 -24.72
C LEU A 101 -8.47 13.04 -25.31
N LYS A 102 -7.75 13.11 -26.45
CA LYS A 102 -7.48 14.34 -27.24
C LYS A 102 -7.24 15.59 -26.40
N GLY A 103 -6.23 15.58 -25.52
CA GLY A 103 -5.89 16.73 -24.67
C GLY A 103 -6.57 16.74 -23.29
N ASN A 104 -7.48 15.81 -23.02
CA ASN A 104 -8.15 15.65 -21.72
C ASN A 104 -7.51 14.58 -20.82
N GLU A 105 -6.23 14.21 -21.07
CA GLU A 105 -5.53 13.14 -20.36
C GLU A 105 -5.43 13.43 -18.85
N LEU A 106 -5.46 14.69 -18.44
CA LEU A 106 -5.49 15.08 -17.04
C LEU A 106 -6.74 14.60 -16.30
N ALA A 107 -7.86 14.36 -17.00
CA ALA A 107 -9.09 13.85 -16.39
C ALA A 107 -8.94 12.39 -15.91
N LEU A 108 -7.98 11.63 -16.46
CA LEU A 108 -7.68 10.28 -15.96
C LEU A 108 -7.20 10.28 -14.51
N ILE A 109 -6.51 11.33 -14.08
CA ILE A 109 -5.91 11.38 -12.75
C ILE A 109 -6.98 11.25 -11.65
N PRO A 110 -7.98 12.14 -11.54
CA PRO A 110 -8.98 12.04 -10.49
C PRO A 110 -9.86 10.79 -10.62
N ILE A 111 -10.13 10.32 -11.85
CA ILE A 111 -10.93 9.10 -12.07
C ILE A 111 -10.20 7.87 -11.54
N LEU A 112 -8.94 7.69 -11.92
CA LEU A 112 -8.14 6.54 -11.45
C LEU A 112 -7.88 6.61 -9.95
N MET A 113 -7.56 7.79 -9.41
CA MET A 113 -7.38 7.98 -7.97
C MET A 113 -8.65 7.65 -7.19
N PHE A 114 -9.84 8.02 -7.70
CA PHE A 114 -11.11 7.65 -7.09
C PHE A 114 -11.32 6.13 -7.10
N ILE A 115 -11.09 5.46 -8.23
CA ILE A 115 -11.22 4.00 -8.34
C ILE A 115 -10.29 3.29 -7.36
N PHE A 116 -8.99 3.63 -7.36
CA PHE A 116 -8.03 3.04 -6.41
C PHE A 116 -8.41 3.32 -4.97
N SER A 117 -8.91 4.53 -4.66
CA SER A 117 -9.29 4.88 -3.30
C SER A 117 -10.55 4.15 -2.83
N ALA A 118 -11.51 3.93 -3.73
CA ALA A 118 -12.68 3.11 -3.43
C ALA A 118 -12.30 1.68 -3.08
N CYS A 119 -11.37 1.08 -3.83
CA CYS A 119 -10.81 -0.23 -3.50
C CYS A 119 -10.03 -0.21 -2.16
N GLY A 120 -9.24 0.84 -1.90
CA GLY A 120 -8.50 1.00 -0.66
C GLY A 120 -9.41 1.11 0.57
N THR A 121 -10.52 1.85 0.49
CA THR A 121 -11.42 2.06 1.64
C THR A 121 -12.32 0.86 1.92
N THR A 122 -12.57 0.02 0.92
CA THR A 122 -13.45 -1.14 1.05
C THR A 122 -12.74 -2.40 1.51
N TYR A 123 -11.61 -2.75 0.90
CA TYR A 123 -10.87 -3.98 1.24
C TYR A 123 -9.38 -3.77 1.48
N GLY A 124 -8.91 -2.52 1.54
CA GLY A 124 -7.52 -2.23 1.92
C GLY A 124 -6.49 -2.44 0.80
N MET A 125 -6.89 -2.31 -0.48
CA MET A 125 -6.01 -2.47 -1.63
C MET A 125 -4.76 -1.60 -1.54
N LEU A 126 -3.60 -2.20 -1.32
CA LEU A 126 -2.31 -1.52 -1.31
C LEU A 126 -1.22 -2.34 -2.02
N GLU A 127 -0.92 -3.56 -1.55
CA GLU A 127 0.06 -4.46 -2.16
C GLU A 127 -0.36 -4.90 -3.57
N GLU A 128 -1.62 -5.12 -3.80
CA GLU A 128 -2.20 -5.52 -5.10
C GLU A 128 -2.03 -4.42 -6.17
N THR A 129 -1.82 -3.17 -5.74
CA THR A 129 -1.57 -2.06 -6.67
C THR A 129 -0.26 -2.17 -7.42
N VAL A 130 0.68 -3.02 -6.97
CA VAL A 130 2.02 -3.18 -7.55
C VAL A 130 1.94 -3.45 -9.06
N GLY A 131 0.96 -4.23 -9.51
CA GLY A 131 0.73 -4.51 -10.94
C GLY A 131 0.40 -3.30 -11.81
N PHE A 132 -0.15 -2.24 -11.22
CA PHE A 132 -0.58 -1.06 -11.98
C PHE A 132 0.53 -0.03 -12.22
N TYR A 133 1.63 -0.08 -11.47
CA TYR A 133 2.68 0.94 -11.59
C TYR A 133 3.32 0.99 -12.97
N ALA A 134 3.68 -0.15 -13.54
CA ALA A 134 4.30 -0.21 -14.87
C ALA A 134 3.32 0.27 -15.95
N LEU A 135 2.05 -0.16 -15.88
CA LEU A 135 1.00 0.23 -16.81
C LEU A 135 0.74 1.74 -16.77
N LEU A 136 0.56 2.30 -15.56
CA LEU A 136 0.28 3.72 -15.42
C LEU A 136 1.52 4.57 -15.69
N ALA A 137 2.73 4.07 -15.42
CA ALA A 137 3.96 4.75 -15.82
C ALA A 137 4.01 4.91 -17.34
N ALA A 138 3.78 3.85 -18.10
CA ALA A 138 3.72 3.91 -19.55
C ALA A 138 2.63 4.89 -20.04
N THR A 139 1.43 4.80 -19.45
CA THR A 139 0.28 5.66 -19.80
C THR A 139 0.57 7.14 -19.55
N MET A 140 1.11 7.50 -18.37
CA MET A 140 1.34 8.90 -18.01
C MET A 140 2.52 9.49 -18.77
N VAL A 141 3.58 8.71 -19.05
CA VAL A 141 4.71 9.15 -19.87
C VAL A 141 4.25 9.38 -21.31
N ALA A 142 3.46 8.49 -21.90
CA ALA A 142 2.87 8.67 -23.23
C ALA A 142 1.91 9.87 -23.29
N ALA A 143 1.23 10.22 -22.19
CA ALA A 143 0.40 11.41 -22.04
C ALA A 143 1.21 12.71 -21.79
N GLY A 144 2.54 12.66 -21.86
CA GLY A 144 3.45 13.80 -21.69
C GLY A 144 3.72 14.21 -20.23
N MET A 145 3.45 13.31 -19.30
CA MET A 145 3.74 13.47 -17.87
C MET A 145 4.94 12.60 -17.45
N ASP A 146 5.22 12.50 -16.16
CA ASP A 146 6.33 11.69 -15.63
C ASP A 146 5.84 10.56 -14.70
N THR A 147 6.78 9.72 -14.24
CA THR A 147 6.47 8.58 -13.38
C THR A 147 6.18 8.95 -11.91
N ILE A 148 6.41 10.19 -11.49
CA ILE A 148 5.88 10.70 -10.20
C ILE A 148 4.36 10.79 -10.27
N VAL A 149 3.81 11.26 -11.40
CA VAL A 149 2.35 11.36 -11.58
C VAL A 149 1.71 9.97 -11.51
N SER A 150 2.25 8.98 -12.21
CA SER A 150 1.73 7.62 -12.18
C SER A 150 1.83 6.99 -10.78
N SER A 151 2.98 7.14 -10.11
CA SER A 151 3.16 6.66 -8.74
C SER A 151 2.19 7.32 -7.76
N ALA A 152 1.95 8.63 -7.93
CA ALA A 152 1.02 9.37 -7.08
C ALA A 152 -0.45 8.94 -7.30
N ILE A 153 -0.85 8.65 -8.55
CA ILE A 153 -2.18 8.12 -8.84
C ILE A 153 -2.43 6.83 -8.07
N VAL A 154 -1.47 5.91 -8.09
CA VAL A 154 -1.60 4.62 -7.41
C VAL A 154 -1.50 4.78 -5.90
N LEU A 155 -0.38 5.31 -5.40
CA LEU A 155 -0.07 5.39 -3.96
C LEU A 155 -1.05 6.29 -3.20
N LEU A 156 -1.26 7.52 -3.70
CA LEU A 156 -2.17 8.44 -3.03
C LEU A 156 -3.63 8.10 -3.32
N GLY A 157 -3.93 7.46 -4.45
CA GLY A 157 -5.26 6.92 -4.72
C GLY A 157 -5.61 5.83 -3.71
N ALA A 158 -4.99 4.67 -3.79
CA ALA A 158 -5.25 3.53 -2.91
C ALA A 158 -5.04 3.89 -1.42
N GLY A 159 -3.93 4.57 -1.12
CA GLY A 159 -3.60 4.97 0.25
C GLY A 159 -4.60 5.95 0.87
N SER A 160 -5.24 6.84 0.09
CA SER A 160 -6.34 7.68 0.61
C SER A 160 -7.53 6.82 1.07
N GLY A 161 -7.82 5.76 0.34
CA GLY A 161 -8.84 4.79 0.72
C GLY A 161 -8.44 4.01 1.98
N CYS A 162 -7.25 3.43 2.00
CA CYS A 162 -6.74 2.69 3.18
C CYS A 162 -6.68 3.56 4.44
N LEU A 163 -6.45 4.87 4.31
CA LEU A 163 -6.47 5.80 5.42
C LEU A 163 -7.90 5.98 5.98
N GLY A 164 -8.90 6.11 5.10
CA GLY A 164 -10.30 6.22 5.52
C GLY A 164 -10.91 4.90 5.96
N SER A 165 -10.57 3.78 5.30
CA SER A 165 -10.92 2.40 5.68
C SER A 165 -12.36 2.22 6.20
N THR A 166 -13.35 2.58 5.41
CA THR A 166 -14.78 2.59 5.86
C THR A 166 -15.26 1.23 6.32
N ILE A 167 -14.89 0.18 5.58
CA ILE A 167 -15.32 -1.21 5.80
C ILE A 167 -14.18 -2.21 5.56
N ASN A 168 -12.96 -1.71 5.54
CA ASN A 168 -11.75 -2.49 5.29
C ASN A 168 -11.52 -3.53 6.40
N PRO A 169 -11.59 -4.83 6.09
CA PRO A 169 -11.45 -5.90 7.09
C PRO A 169 -10.05 -5.95 7.71
N PHE A 170 -9.01 -5.53 6.98
CA PHE A 170 -7.62 -5.58 7.44
C PHE A 170 -7.23 -4.43 8.37
N ALA A 171 -7.97 -3.34 8.36
CA ALA A 171 -7.69 -2.21 9.24
C ALA A 171 -8.79 -2.05 10.28
N VAL A 172 -9.98 -1.60 9.87
CA VAL A 172 -11.12 -1.40 10.77
C VAL A 172 -11.65 -2.73 11.31
N GLY A 173 -11.87 -3.72 10.44
CA GLY A 173 -12.35 -5.04 10.86
C GLY A 173 -11.39 -5.67 11.88
N ALA A 174 -10.09 -5.68 11.60
CA ALA A 174 -9.08 -6.18 12.54
C ALA A 174 -9.05 -5.39 13.85
N ALA A 175 -9.21 -4.07 13.83
CA ALA A 175 -9.22 -3.25 15.03
C ALA A 175 -10.45 -3.54 15.91
N VAL A 176 -11.63 -3.58 15.30
CA VAL A 176 -12.90 -3.85 16.02
C VAL A 176 -12.92 -5.27 16.59
N SER A 177 -12.52 -6.27 15.80
CA SER A 177 -12.47 -7.67 16.25
C SER A 177 -11.43 -7.93 17.35
N SER A 178 -10.43 -7.06 17.47
CA SER A 178 -9.39 -7.16 18.51
C SER A 178 -9.78 -6.46 19.82
N LEU A 179 -10.89 -5.73 19.86
CA LEU A 179 -11.38 -5.12 21.09
C LEU A 179 -11.85 -6.21 22.08
N PRO A 180 -11.70 -5.99 23.39
CA PRO A 180 -12.19 -6.94 24.40
C PRO A 180 -13.69 -7.22 24.27
N GLU A 181 -14.11 -8.44 24.61
CA GLU A 181 -15.51 -8.84 24.62
C GLU A 181 -16.36 -7.85 25.45
N GLY A 182 -17.52 -7.49 24.92
CA GLY A 182 -18.44 -6.53 25.56
C GLY A 182 -18.17 -5.06 25.23
N THR A 183 -17.09 -4.72 24.50
CA THR A 183 -16.89 -3.35 24.00
C THR A 183 -17.91 -3.05 22.90
N GLN A 184 -18.85 -2.16 23.19
CA GLN A 184 -19.83 -1.75 22.18
C GLN A 184 -19.21 -0.74 21.22
N VAL A 185 -19.37 -1.00 19.92
CA VAL A 185 -18.89 -0.14 18.84
C VAL A 185 -20.02 0.07 17.84
N ASN A 186 -20.27 1.33 17.51
CA ASN A 186 -21.24 1.68 16.48
C ASN A 186 -20.57 1.71 15.10
N GLN A 187 -20.81 0.69 14.30
CA GLN A 187 -20.25 0.57 12.95
C GLN A 187 -20.65 1.74 12.05
N GLY A 188 -21.83 2.33 12.23
CA GLY A 188 -22.26 3.50 11.47
C GLY A 188 -21.40 4.74 11.73
N ILE A 189 -20.96 4.94 12.99
CA ILE A 189 -20.02 6.03 13.34
C ILE A 189 -18.66 5.79 12.70
N ILE A 190 -18.16 4.58 12.75
CA ILE A 190 -16.90 4.20 12.08
C ILE A 190 -16.97 4.51 10.58
N ILE A 191 -18.02 4.07 9.88
CA ILE A 191 -18.22 4.32 8.45
C ILE A 191 -18.30 5.82 8.16
N LEU A 192 -19.00 6.59 9.00
CA LEU A 192 -19.09 8.03 8.86
C LEU A 192 -17.74 8.72 8.96
N ILE A 193 -16.98 8.44 10.03
CA ILE A 193 -15.65 8.99 10.25
C ILE A 193 -14.72 8.57 9.09
N GLY A 194 -14.72 7.29 8.75
CA GLY A 194 -13.93 6.73 7.65
C GLY A 194 -14.23 7.40 6.31
N THR A 195 -15.49 7.63 6.00
CA THR A 195 -15.92 8.30 4.76
C THR A 195 -15.40 9.75 4.70
N VAL A 196 -15.49 10.50 5.79
CA VAL A 196 -15.00 11.88 5.85
C VAL A 196 -13.47 11.92 5.71
N LEU A 197 -12.74 11.04 6.40
CA LEU A 197 -11.29 10.91 6.28
C LEU A 197 -10.88 10.50 4.87
N TRP A 198 -11.56 9.52 4.27
CA TRP A 198 -11.31 9.07 2.91
C TRP A 198 -11.46 10.21 1.90
N LEU A 199 -12.64 10.85 1.86
CA LEU A 199 -12.96 11.88 0.86
C LEU A 199 -12.09 13.13 1.03
N SER A 200 -11.80 13.54 2.27
CA SER A 200 -10.91 14.69 2.53
C SER A 200 -9.48 14.40 2.08
N THR A 201 -8.95 13.22 2.41
CA THR A 201 -7.61 12.79 2.00
C THR A 201 -7.49 12.65 0.48
N LEU A 202 -8.50 12.07 -0.16
CA LEU A 202 -8.57 11.94 -1.62
C LEU A 202 -8.60 13.31 -2.31
N ALA A 203 -9.41 14.24 -1.81
CA ALA A 203 -9.50 15.59 -2.37
C ALA A 203 -8.17 16.35 -2.27
N ILE A 204 -7.49 16.28 -1.12
CA ILE A 204 -6.16 16.85 -0.94
C ILE A 204 -5.17 16.19 -1.91
N SER A 205 -5.17 14.88 -2.00
CA SER A 205 -4.28 14.11 -2.89
C SER A 205 -4.48 14.48 -4.35
N ILE A 206 -5.72 14.50 -4.84
CA ILE A 206 -6.07 14.91 -6.21
C ILE A 206 -5.58 16.34 -6.49
N TYR A 207 -5.80 17.27 -5.57
CA TYR A 207 -5.34 18.65 -5.75
C TYR A 207 -3.83 18.74 -5.99
N PHE A 208 -3.02 18.08 -5.16
CA PHE A 208 -1.55 18.11 -5.31
C PHE A 208 -1.07 17.39 -6.58
N VAL A 209 -1.65 16.22 -6.90
CA VAL A 209 -1.30 15.45 -8.09
C VAL A 209 -1.64 16.23 -9.36
N MET A 210 -2.85 16.80 -9.43
CA MET A 210 -3.29 17.62 -10.57
C MET A 210 -2.43 18.88 -10.74
N LYS A 211 -2.07 19.54 -9.64
CA LYS A 211 -1.19 20.71 -9.67
C LYS A 211 0.19 20.36 -10.25
N TYR A 212 0.75 19.23 -9.81
CA TYR A 212 2.04 18.77 -10.29
C TYR A 212 1.97 18.29 -11.75
N ALA A 213 0.97 17.48 -12.09
CA ALA A 213 0.77 16.96 -13.44
C ALA A 213 0.60 18.08 -14.49
N ARG A 214 -0.19 19.11 -14.18
CA ARG A 214 -0.34 20.30 -15.05
C ARG A 214 1.00 21.01 -15.28
N LYS A 215 1.82 21.12 -14.22
CA LYS A 215 3.14 21.75 -14.30
C LYS A 215 4.08 20.98 -15.22
N VAL A 216 4.21 19.66 -15.02
CA VAL A 216 5.09 18.81 -15.83
C VAL A 216 4.59 18.68 -17.26
N LYS A 217 3.27 18.56 -17.47
CA LYS A 217 2.69 18.50 -18.83
C LYS A 217 2.94 19.77 -19.62
N LYS A 218 2.90 20.96 -18.97
CA LYS A 218 3.19 22.25 -19.61
C LYS A 218 4.68 22.42 -19.93
N ASP A 219 5.54 21.96 -19.03
CA ASP A 219 6.99 22.07 -19.14
C ASP A 219 7.66 20.81 -18.55
N LYS A 220 8.13 19.92 -19.43
CA LYS A 220 8.82 18.68 -19.04
C LYS A 220 10.07 18.94 -18.19
N GLY A 221 10.73 20.09 -18.37
CA GLY A 221 11.89 20.49 -17.56
C GLY A 221 11.53 20.78 -16.10
N SER A 222 10.26 20.94 -15.76
CA SER A 222 9.80 21.18 -14.40
C SER A 222 9.60 19.92 -13.56
N THR A 223 9.91 18.73 -14.09
CA THR A 223 9.92 17.48 -13.33
C THR A 223 10.90 17.51 -12.16
N ILE A 224 10.55 16.84 -11.07
CA ILE A 224 11.44 16.69 -9.91
C ILE A 224 12.35 15.46 -10.01
N LEU A 225 12.14 14.60 -11.00
CA LEU A 225 12.99 13.45 -11.27
C LEU A 225 14.43 13.90 -11.55
N SER A 226 15.40 13.24 -10.95
CA SER A 226 16.81 13.43 -11.28
C SER A 226 17.08 13.04 -12.74
N LEU A 227 18.15 13.55 -13.35
CA LEU A 227 18.52 13.17 -14.72
C LEU A 227 18.66 11.65 -14.90
N ARG A 228 19.14 10.96 -13.86
CA ARG A 228 19.27 9.50 -13.88
C ARG A 228 17.90 8.79 -13.90
N GLU A 229 16.94 9.29 -13.12
CA GLU A 229 15.57 8.76 -13.11
C GLU A 229 14.88 9.04 -14.44
N GLN A 230 15.03 10.23 -15.00
CA GLN A 230 14.50 10.59 -16.32
C GLN A 230 15.04 9.65 -17.41
N GLN A 231 16.35 9.38 -17.43
CA GLN A 231 16.95 8.44 -18.38
C GLN A 231 16.42 7.02 -18.23
N LYS A 232 16.22 6.55 -16.97
CA LYS A 232 15.63 5.22 -16.71
C LYS A 232 14.17 5.17 -17.15
N MET A 233 13.39 6.22 -16.86
CA MET A 233 12.01 6.38 -17.28
C MET A 233 11.90 6.36 -18.81
N GLU A 234 12.69 7.19 -19.50
CA GLU A 234 12.71 7.30 -20.97
C GLU A 234 13.09 5.95 -21.61
N LYS A 235 14.13 5.28 -21.08
CA LYS A 235 14.56 3.98 -21.60
C LYS A 235 13.48 2.90 -21.46
N LYS A 236 12.68 2.90 -20.35
CA LYS A 236 11.68 1.85 -20.09
C LYS A 236 10.31 2.20 -20.65
N TYR A 237 9.88 3.46 -20.59
CA TYR A 237 8.53 3.90 -20.89
C TYR A 237 8.45 4.97 -22.00
N GLY A 238 9.59 5.52 -22.46
CA GLY A 238 9.65 6.64 -23.41
C GLY A 238 9.52 6.26 -24.88
N LYS A 239 9.18 5.00 -25.21
CA LYS A 239 9.05 4.54 -26.59
C LYS A 239 7.65 4.80 -27.14
N GLU A 240 7.69 5.43 -28.30
CA GLU A 240 6.79 5.48 -29.45
C GLU A 240 5.96 6.75 -29.60
N GLU A 241 6.22 7.41 -30.74
CA GLU A 241 5.28 8.34 -31.36
C GLU A 241 3.96 7.58 -31.60
N ILE A 242 2.86 8.15 -31.11
CA ILE A 242 1.53 7.56 -31.31
C ILE A 242 1.24 7.57 -32.81
N ALA A 243 1.21 6.41 -33.44
CA ALA A 243 0.89 6.29 -34.85
C ALA A 243 -0.52 6.87 -35.13
N GLU A 244 -0.65 7.62 -36.25
CA GLU A 244 -1.91 8.32 -36.58
C GLU A 244 -3.10 7.37 -36.75
N ASP A 245 -2.87 6.09 -37.14
CA ASP A 245 -3.89 5.10 -37.44
C ASP A 245 -3.92 3.87 -36.50
N VAL A 246 -3.68 4.09 -35.20
CA VAL A 246 -3.75 3.00 -34.22
C VAL A 246 -5.18 2.56 -33.96
N SER A 247 -5.45 1.28 -34.19
CA SER A 247 -6.72 0.62 -33.84
C SER A 247 -6.48 -0.75 -33.24
N LEU A 248 -7.35 -1.14 -32.29
CA LEU A 248 -7.29 -2.46 -31.65
C LEU A 248 -7.79 -3.55 -32.59
N THR A 249 -7.00 -4.60 -32.76
CA THR A 249 -7.45 -5.84 -33.42
C THR A 249 -8.50 -6.56 -32.55
N GLY A 250 -9.27 -7.49 -33.16
CA GLY A 250 -10.25 -8.30 -32.43
C GLY A 250 -9.63 -9.07 -31.25
N LYS A 251 -8.46 -9.68 -31.45
CA LYS A 251 -7.73 -10.41 -30.38
C LYS A 251 -7.28 -9.48 -29.25
N GLN A 252 -6.76 -8.30 -29.58
CA GLN A 252 -6.34 -7.32 -28.58
C GLN A 252 -7.53 -6.81 -27.75
N LYS A 253 -8.70 -6.58 -28.36
CA LYS A 253 -9.93 -6.22 -27.64
C LYS A 253 -10.34 -7.31 -26.64
N VAL A 254 -10.34 -8.57 -27.06
CA VAL A 254 -10.64 -9.70 -26.17
C VAL A 254 -9.62 -9.79 -25.03
N THR A 255 -8.33 -9.63 -25.33
CA THR A 255 -7.27 -9.63 -24.31
C THR A 255 -7.47 -8.52 -23.28
N LEU A 256 -7.81 -7.29 -23.70
CA LEU A 256 -8.10 -6.18 -22.79
C LEU A 256 -9.38 -6.40 -21.97
N ILE A 257 -10.41 -7.03 -22.53
CA ILE A 257 -11.61 -7.41 -21.79
C ILE A 257 -11.26 -8.45 -20.72
N LEU A 258 -10.51 -9.48 -21.09
CA LEU A 258 -10.06 -10.50 -20.14
C LEU A 258 -9.17 -9.91 -19.05
N PHE A 259 -8.28 -8.98 -19.40
CA PHE A 259 -7.47 -8.21 -18.44
C PHE A 259 -8.36 -7.46 -17.44
N ALA A 260 -9.31 -6.66 -17.93
CA ALA A 260 -10.22 -5.91 -17.06
C ALA A 260 -11.07 -6.85 -16.19
N LEU A 261 -11.55 -7.95 -16.76
CA LEU A 261 -12.33 -8.98 -16.05
C LEU A 261 -11.51 -9.64 -14.93
N THR A 262 -10.21 -9.88 -15.17
CA THR A 262 -9.31 -10.47 -14.15
C THR A 262 -9.27 -9.60 -12.89
N PHE A 263 -9.05 -8.30 -13.05
CA PHE A 263 -9.02 -7.37 -11.92
C PHE A 263 -10.41 -7.15 -11.31
N LEU A 264 -11.45 -7.10 -12.12
CA LEU A 264 -12.83 -6.95 -11.63
C LEU A 264 -13.22 -8.12 -10.72
N VAL A 265 -12.94 -9.36 -11.14
CA VAL A 265 -13.23 -10.55 -10.33
C VAL A 265 -12.38 -10.59 -9.07
N MET A 266 -11.10 -10.20 -9.14
CA MET A 266 -10.27 -10.04 -7.95
C MET A 266 -10.89 -9.06 -6.95
N ILE A 267 -11.31 -7.87 -7.40
CA ILE A 267 -11.96 -6.87 -6.54
C ILE A 267 -13.23 -7.46 -5.89
N ILE A 268 -14.08 -8.14 -6.66
CA ILE A 268 -15.29 -8.80 -6.15
C ILE A 268 -14.90 -9.89 -5.15
N GLY A 269 -13.81 -10.61 -5.38
CA GLY A 269 -13.30 -11.65 -4.49
C GLY A 269 -12.87 -11.14 -3.12
N PHE A 270 -12.33 -9.93 -3.04
CA PHE A 270 -11.83 -9.32 -1.81
C PHE A 270 -12.91 -8.61 -0.98
N ILE A 271 -14.03 -8.17 -1.59
CA ILE A 271 -15.10 -7.48 -0.85
C ILE A 271 -15.81 -8.49 0.06
N PRO A 272 -15.85 -8.28 1.39
CA PRO A 272 -16.46 -9.24 2.34
C PRO A 272 -17.99 -9.17 2.28
N TRP A 273 -18.59 -9.75 1.26
CA TRP A 273 -20.03 -9.68 0.97
C TRP A 273 -20.89 -10.19 2.11
N GLY A 274 -20.42 -11.20 2.86
CA GLY A 274 -21.12 -11.74 4.03
C GLY A 274 -21.36 -10.71 5.13
N GLU A 275 -20.43 -9.77 5.33
CA GLU A 275 -20.58 -8.67 6.30
C GLU A 275 -21.70 -7.70 5.91
N PHE A 276 -22.05 -7.64 4.62
CA PHE A 276 -23.18 -6.85 4.11
C PHE A 276 -24.48 -7.64 4.02
N GLY A 277 -24.50 -8.88 4.52
CA GLY A 277 -25.66 -9.78 4.41
C GLY A 277 -25.91 -10.31 3.00
N ILE A 278 -24.93 -10.16 2.07
CA ILE A 278 -25.01 -10.66 0.70
C ILE A 278 -24.41 -12.06 0.64
N THR A 279 -25.26 -13.08 0.62
CA THR A 279 -24.87 -14.50 0.60
C THR A 279 -24.88 -15.10 -0.83
N PHE A 280 -25.17 -14.29 -1.85
CA PHE A 280 -25.24 -14.74 -3.24
C PHE A 280 -23.96 -15.45 -3.71
N PHE A 281 -22.82 -15.00 -3.23
CA PHE A 281 -21.52 -15.56 -3.62
C PHE A 281 -21.10 -16.80 -2.81
N ASP A 282 -21.83 -17.12 -1.71
CA ASP A 282 -21.51 -18.25 -0.87
C ASP A 282 -21.65 -19.56 -1.65
N GLY A 283 -20.57 -20.34 -1.70
CA GLY A 283 -20.51 -21.60 -2.43
C GLY A 283 -20.44 -21.51 -3.95
N PHE A 284 -20.59 -20.33 -4.56
CA PHE A 284 -20.65 -20.19 -6.01
C PHE A 284 -19.30 -20.39 -6.71
N THR A 285 -18.20 -19.95 -6.09
CA THR A 285 -16.85 -19.98 -6.69
C THR A 285 -15.85 -20.82 -5.93
N GLY A 286 -16.23 -21.37 -4.78
CA GLY A 286 -15.34 -22.18 -3.97
C GLY A 286 -14.80 -23.44 -4.65
N TRP A 287 -15.48 -23.94 -5.68
CA TRP A 287 -15.03 -25.08 -6.48
C TRP A 287 -13.78 -24.77 -7.33
N LEU A 288 -13.54 -23.49 -7.67
CA LEU A 288 -12.41 -23.08 -8.52
C LEU A 288 -11.19 -22.69 -7.68
N THR A 289 -11.40 -21.95 -6.61
CA THR A 289 -10.32 -21.32 -5.82
C THR A 289 -10.19 -21.86 -4.41
N GLY A 290 -11.11 -22.73 -3.98
CA GLY A 290 -11.19 -23.21 -2.60
C GLY A 290 -11.98 -22.30 -1.66
N SER A 291 -12.08 -21.00 -1.99
CA SER A 291 -12.82 -20.00 -1.25
C SER A 291 -13.85 -19.29 -2.12
N SER A 292 -15.04 -18.98 -1.58
CA SER A 292 -16.05 -18.20 -2.31
C SER A 292 -15.61 -16.74 -2.51
N LEU A 293 -16.19 -16.08 -3.53
CA LEU A 293 -16.00 -14.63 -3.71
C LEU A 293 -16.48 -13.89 -2.47
N GLY A 294 -15.64 -13.01 -1.95
CA GLY A 294 -15.83 -12.32 -0.69
C GLY A 294 -14.94 -12.84 0.45
N ASN A 295 -14.28 -13.98 0.22
CA ASN A 295 -13.33 -14.57 1.16
C ASN A 295 -11.96 -14.82 0.51
N TRP A 296 -11.65 -14.11 -0.56
CA TRP A 296 -10.38 -14.25 -1.25
C TRP A 296 -9.27 -13.49 -0.54
N TYR A 297 -8.08 -14.09 -0.65
CA TYR A 297 -6.80 -13.50 -0.23
C TYR A 297 -5.79 -13.61 -1.37
N PHE A 298 -4.50 -13.48 -1.08
CA PHE A 298 -3.44 -13.55 -2.08
C PHE A 298 -3.40 -14.88 -2.82
N ASN A 299 -3.66 -16.01 -2.16
CA ASN A 299 -3.59 -17.34 -2.76
C ASN A 299 -4.67 -17.55 -3.81
N GLU A 300 -5.93 -17.22 -3.52
CA GLU A 300 -7.04 -17.32 -4.47
C GLU A 300 -6.83 -16.37 -5.65
N SER A 301 -6.35 -15.16 -5.37
CA SER A 301 -6.02 -14.18 -6.40
C SER A 301 -4.86 -14.64 -7.28
N ALA A 302 -3.80 -15.20 -6.70
CA ALA A 302 -2.69 -15.78 -7.44
C ALA A 302 -3.15 -16.87 -8.39
N LEU A 303 -3.97 -17.82 -7.89
CA LEU A 303 -4.56 -18.88 -8.72
C LEU A 303 -5.41 -18.30 -9.85
N TRP A 304 -6.27 -17.31 -9.56
CA TRP A 304 -7.11 -16.65 -10.57
C TRP A 304 -6.27 -15.97 -11.66
N PHE A 305 -5.23 -15.22 -11.30
CA PHE A 305 -4.34 -14.58 -12.26
C PHE A 305 -3.57 -15.59 -13.11
N LEU A 306 -3.15 -16.72 -12.53
CA LEU A 306 -2.50 -17.80 -13.27
C LEU A 306 -3.46 -18.42 -14.33
N ILE A 307 -4.70 -18.72 -13.93
CA ILE A 307 -5.72 -19.24 -14.84
C ILE A 307 -5.96 -18.24 -15.98
N MET A 308 -6.11 -16.97 -15.68
CA MET A 308 -6.36 -15.93 -16.68
C MET A 308 -5.15 -15.69 -17.58
N ALA A 309 -3.92 -15.83 -17.08
CA ALA A 309 -2.73 -15.82 -17.92
C ALA A 309 -2.75 -16.93 -18.96
N ILE A 310 -3.11 -18.16 -18.53
CA ILE A 310 -3.24 -19.33 -19.43
C ILE A 310 -4.32 -19.06 -20.47
N ILE A 311 -5.51 -18.61 -20.07
CA ILE A 311 -6.63 -18.31 -20.98
C ILE A 311 -6.20 -17.26 -22.03
N ILE A 312 -5.54 -16.18 -21.60
CA ILE A 312 -5.05 -15.13 -22.51
C ILE A 312 -3.99 -15.68 -23.46
N GLY A 313 -3.08 -16.51 -22.97
CA GLY A 313 -2.09 -17.21 -23.79
C GLY A 313 -2.74 -18.05 -24.88
N VAL A 314 -3.74 -18.85 -24.52
CA VAL A 314 -4.50 -19.72 -25.46
C VAL A 314 -5.28 -18.87 -26.48
N VAL A 315 -6.00 -17.84 -26.05
CA VAL A 315 -6.77 -16.93 -26.94
C VAL A 315 -5.86 -16.26 -27.97
N ASN A 316 -4.63 -15.93 -27.59
CA ASN A 316 -3.66 -15.35 -28.50
C ASN A 316 -2.86 -16.37 -29.30
N GLY A 317 -3.10 -17.68 -29.11
CA GLY A 317 -2.42 -18.76 -29.84
C GLY A 317 -0.95 -18.90 -29.48
N MET A 318 -0.57 -18.57 -28.23
CA MET A 318 0.80 -18.76 -27.75
C MET A 318 1.12 -20.25 -27.63
N LYS A 319 2.27 -20.65 -28.17
CA LYS A 319 2.79 -22.01 -27.97
C LYS A 319 3.24 -22.16 -26.52
N GLU A 320 3.11 -23.37 -25.96
CA GLU A 320 3.44 -23.69 -24.56
C GLU A 320 4.82 -23.14 -24.15
N LYS A 321 5.87 -23.46 -24.89
CA LYS A 321 7.23 -22.97 -24.58
C LYS A 321 7.28 -21.43 -24.52
N LYS A 322 6.68 -20.72 -25.49
CA LYS A 322 6.65 -19.27 -25.51
C LYS A 322 5.87 -18.70 -24.32
N PHE A 323 4.76 -19.35 -23.96
CA PHE A 323 3.97 -18.97 -22.79
C PHE A 323 4.79 -19.09 -21.51
N VAL A 324 5.42 -20.26 -21.28
CA VAL A 324 6.22 -20.52 -20.07
C VAL A 324 7.41 -19.55 -19.98
N ASP A 325 8.19 -19.41 -21.07
CA ASP A 325 9.34 -18.49 -21.09
C ASP A 325 8.88 -17.06 -20.77
N THR A 326 7.80 -16.57 -21.39
CA THR A 326 7.28 -15.21 -21.16
C THR A 326 6.77 -15.04 -19.72
N PHE A 327 6.07 -16.04 -19.19
CA PHE A 327 5.54 -16.00 -17.82
C PHE A 327 6.67 -15.98 -16.79
N VAL A 328 7.69 -16.83 -16.98
CA VAL A 328 8.85 -16.91 -16.10
C VAL A 328 9.66 -15.61 -16.13
N ASP A 329 9.91 -15.04 -17.33
CA ASP A 329 10.59 -13.76 -17.47
C ASP A 329 9.84 -12.64 -16.71
N GLY A 330 8.51 -12.62 -16.78
CA GLY A 330 7.69 -11.66 -16.03
C GLY A 330 7.71 -11.87 -14.53
N ALA A 331 7.77 -13.10 -14.07
CA ALA A 331 7.94 -13.45 -12.66
C ALA A 331 9.33 -13.01 -12.13
N ASP A 332 10.38 -13.21 -12.93
CA ASP A 332 11.75 -12.79 -12.62
C ASP A 332 11.86 -11.26 -12.46
N ASP A 333 11.17 -10.50 -13.28
CA ASP A 333 11.09 -9.03 -13.17
C ASP A 333 10.58 -8.57 -11.79
N MET A 334 9.81 -9.42 -11.08
CA MET A 334 9.25 -9.11 -9.75
C MET A 334 10.15 -9.52 -8.58
N VAL A 335 11.21 -10.29 -8.80
CA VAL A 335 12.11 -10.78 -7.72
C VAL A 335 12.64 -9.63 -6.87
N GLY A 336 13.05 -8.52 -7.50
CA GLY A 336 13.53 -7.35 -6.77
C GLY A 336 12.46 -6.71 -5.86
N VAL A 337 11.20 -6.73 -6.27
CA VAL A 337 10.06 -6.24 -5.47
C VAL A 337 9.79 -7.17 -4.29
N ILE A 338 9.77 -8.47 -4.55
CA ILE A 338 9.54 -9.52 -3.54
C ILE A 338 10.61 -9.46 -2.45
N LEU A 339 11.88 -9.32 -2.82
CA LEU A 339 12.96 -9.17 -1.85
C LEU A 339 12.82 -7.92 -0.98
N ILE A 340 12.34 -6.79 -1.54
CA ILE A 340 12.08 -5.58 -0.77
C ILE A 340 10.94 -5.82 0.24
N ILE A 341 9.84 -6.44 -0.18
CA ILE A 341 8.70 -6.79 0.69
C ILE A 341 9.16 -7.70 1.83
N ALA A 342 9.93 -8.74 1.51
CA ALA A 342 10.47 -9.68 2.47
C ALA A 342 11.34 -9.01 3.54
N VAL A 343 12.26 -8.13 3.12
CA VAL A 343 13.14 -7.43 4.07
C VAL A 343 12.34 -6.44 4.92
N ALA A 344 11.33 -5.77 4.35
CA ALA A 344 10.45 -4.88 5.11
C ALA A 344 9.67 -5.63 6.21
N ARG A 345 9.14 -6.82 5.91
CA ARG A 345 8.51 -7.71 6.90
C ARG A 345 9.48 -8.18 7.98
N GLY A 346 10.77 -8.31 7.66
CA GLY A 346 11.80 -8.66 8.64
C GLY A 346 11.90 -7.67 9.81
N ALA A 347 11.67 -6.38 9.58
CA ALA A 347 11.61 -5.40 10.66
C ALA A 347 10.46 -5.70 11.66
N SER A 348 9.27 -6.03 11.14
CA SER A 348 8.12 -6.40 11.99
C SER A 348 8.35 -7.71 12.75
N VAL A 349 8.98 -8.70 12.11
CA VAL A 349 9.35 -9.96 12.76
C VAL A 349 10.31 -9.71 13.92
N LEU A 350 11.35 -8.88 13.73
CA LEU A 350 12.31 -8.55 14.78
C LEU A 350 11.64 -7.84 15.96
N MET A 351 10.71 -6.91 15.71
CA MET A 351 9.98 -6.21 16.75
C MET A 351 9.12 -7.16 17.59
N LYS A 352 8.42 -8.10 16.97
CA LYS A 352 7.65 -9.15 17.68
C LYS A 352 8.57 -10.04 18.50
N THR A 353 9.68 -10.52 17.94
CA THR A 353 10.65 -11.38 18.64
C THR A 353 11.24 -10.70 19.87
N THR A 354 11.45 -9.39 19.82
CA THR A 354 12.02 -8.61 20.93
C THR A 354 10.96 -8.03 21.87
N TYR A 355 9.68 -8.19 21.59
CA TYR A 355 8.56 -7.53 22.30
C TYR A 355 8.65 -6.00 22.30
N LEU A 356 9.39 -5.42 21.36
CA LEU A 356 9.56 -3.98 21.24
C LEU A 356 8.23 -3.29 20.90
N ASP A 357 7.42 -3.90 20.03
CA ASP A 357 6.08 -3.46 19.68
C ASP A 357 5.16 -3.39 20.91
N ASN A 358 5.14 -4.45 21.72
CA ASN A 358 4.37 -4.54 22.97
C ASN A 358 4.83 -3.45 23.97
N TYR A 359 6.14 -3.31 24.18
CA TYR A 359 6.69 -2.30 25.08
C TYR A 359 6.27 -0.88 24.69
N ILE A 360 6.35 -0.54 23.40
CA ILE A 360 6.02 0.79 22.91
C ILE A 360 4.53 1.09 23.13
N ILE A 361 3.62 0.17 22.79
CA ILE A 361 2.18 0.43 22.89
C ILE A 361 1.71 0.57 24.34
N TYR A 362 2.22 -0.24 25.25
CA TYR A 362 1.86 -0.14 26.67
C TYR A 362 2.34 1.18 27.30
N ASN A 363 3.57 1.60 26.98
CA ASN A 363 4.08 2.89 27.47
C ASN A 363 3.36 4.08 26.81
N ALA A 364 2.94 3.94 25.57
CA ALA A 364 2.11 4.92 24.89
C ALA A 364 0.72 5.07 25.56
N ALA A 365 0.12 3.95 25.97
CA ALA A 365 -1.14 3.97 26.72
C ALA A 365 -1.00 4.68 28.05
N GLU A 366 0.09 4.44 28.78
CA GLU A 366 0.35 5.14 30.05
C GLU A 366 0.46 6.67 29.85
N LEU A 367 1.12 7.11 28.78
CA LEU A 367 1.22 8.54 28.45
C LEU A 367 -0.13 9.19 28.13
N LEU A 368 -1.10 8.42 27.61
CA LEU A 368 -2.41 8.94 27.22
C LEU A 368 -3.38 9.07 28.40
N LYS A 369 -3.14 8.41 29.55
CA LYS A 369 -4.04 8.42 30.72
C LYS A 369 -4.29 9.81 31.29
N ASP A 370 -3.26 10.66 31.33
CA ASP A 370 -3.31 11.97 31.95
C ASP A 370 -3.49 13.13 30.95
N VAL A 371 -3.83 12.80 29.69
CA VAL A 371 -3.94 13.80 28.62
C VAL A 371 -5.34 14.45 28.65
N PRO A 372 -5.43 15.81 28.61
CA PRO A 372 -6.70 16.50 28.46
C PRO A 372 -7.47 16.03 27.22
N GLY A 373 -8.82 15.88 27.32
CA GLY A 373 -9.66 15.24 26.32
C GLY A 373 -9.47 15.79 24.89
N PHE A 374 -9.34 17.10 24.72
CA PHE A 374 -9.11 17.71 23.40
C PHE A 374 -7.73 17.38 22.78
N LEU A 375 -6.76 16.95 23.60
CA LEU A 375 -5.44 16.52 23.13
C LEU A 375 -5.33 15.00 22.96
N PHE A 376 -6.31 14.22 23.43
CA PHE A 376 -6.26 12.76 23.36
C PHE A 376 -6.13 12.27 21.92
N ALA A 377 -7.01 12.69 21.01
CA ALA A 377 -6.95 12.29 19.61
C ALA A 377 -5.66 12.74 18.90
N PRO A 378 -5.19 14.01 19.01
CA PRO A 378 -3.91 14.43 18.45
C PRO A 378 -2.72 13.62 18.96
N MET A 379 -2.61 13.38 20.26
CA MET A 379 -1.50 12.61 20.83
C MET A 379 -1.57 11.15 20.43
N ASN A 380 -2.75 10.54 20.50
CA ASN A 380 -2.99 9.17 20.03
C ASN A 380 -2.61 9.03 18.54
N TYR A 381 -2.97 9.99 17.70
CA TYR A 381 -2.61 10.00 16.28
C TYR A 381 -1.09 10.06 16.06
N ILE A 382 -0.39 10.95 16.79
CA ILE A 382 1.08 11.07 16.69
C ILE A 382 1.77 9.77 17.16
N ILE A 383 1.30 9.19 18.26
CA ILE A 383 1.81 7.89 18.75
C ILE A 383 1.66 6.82 17.67
N HIS A 384 0.48 6.72 17.08
CA HIS A 384 0.23 5.72 16.04
C HIS A 384 0.97 6.00 14.73
N ILE A 385 1.30 7.25 14.40
CA ILE A 385 2.22 7.57 13.30
C ILE A 385 3.60 6.95 13.59
N VAL A 386 4.14 7.11 14.79
CA VAL A 386 5.44 6.52 15.16
C VAL A 386 5.37 4.98 15.13
N LEU A 387 4.34 4.42 15.73
CA LEU A 387 4.11 2.96 15.71
C LEU A 387 3.98 2.41 14.29
N SER A 388 3.27 3.10 13.41
CA SER A 388 3.05 2.66 12.02
C SER A 388 4.32 2.66 11.17
N VAL A 389 5.31 3.51 11.48
CA VAL A 389 6.63 3.42 10.83
C VAL A 389 7.32 2.10 11.17
N LEU A 390 7.13 1.61 12.39
CA LEU A 390 7.73 0.39 12.90
C LEU A 390 6.92 -0.86 12.54
N VAL A 391 5.58 -0.75 12.63
CA VAL A 391 4.62 -1.81 12.31
C VAL A 391 3.72 -1.34 11.16
N PRO A 392 4.15 -1.44 9.90
CA PRO A 392 3.40 -0.93 8.76
C PRO A 392 2.13 -1.74 8.44
N SER A 393 2.04 -2.98 8.94
CA SER A 393 0.88 -3.86 8.77
C SER A 393 -0.34 -3.29 9.49
N SER A 394 -1.41 -3.01 8.76
CA SER A 394 -2.66 -2.45 9.31
C SER A 394 -3.29 -3.41 10.33
N SER A 395 -3.45 -4.69 9.97
CA SER A 395 -4.02 -5.70 10.86
C SER A 395 -3.10 -6.01 12.06
N GLY A 396 -1.78 -6.04 11.83
CA GLY A 396 -0.81 -6.26 12.90
C GLY A 396 -0.82 -5.15 13.94
N LEU A 397 -0.83 -3.88 13.51
CA LEU A 397 -0.92 -2.74 14.41
C LEU A 397 -2.29 -2.68 15.11
N ALA A 398 -3.36 -2.99 14.39
CA ALA A 398 -4.71 -3.04 14.95
C ALA A 398 -4.82 -4.07 16.07
N ALA A 399 -4.38 -5.30 15.84
CA ALA A 399 -4.40 -6.38 16.84
C ALA A 399 -3.53 -6.07 18.06
N LEU A 400 -2.43 -5.34 17.87
CA LEU A 400 -1.54 -4.93 18.96
C LEU A 400 -2.14 -3.80 19.80
N SER A 401 -2.71 -2.77 19.15
CA SER A 401 -3.06 -1.50 19.80
C SER A 401 -4.52 -1.41 20.24
N ALA A 402 -5.47 -1.90 19.44
CA ALA A 402 -6.90 -1.72 19.73
C ALA A 402 -7.32 -2.31 21.07
N PRO A 403 -6.84 -3.51 21.51
CA PRO A 403 -7.21 -4.08 22.81
C PRO A 403 -6.79 -3.23 24.01
N ILE A 404 -5.85 -2.33 23.84
CA ILE A 404 -5.26 -1.49 24.89
C ILE A 404 -5.84 -0.09 24.86
N ILE A 405 -5.74 0.56 23.71
CA ILE A 405 -6.13 1.98 23.55
C ILE A 405 -7.64 2.16 23.46
N GLY A 406 -8.38 1.17 22.89
CA GLY A 406 -9.84 1.23 22.81
C GLY A 406 -10.51 1.29 24.19
N PRO A 407 -10.27 0.32 25.09
CA PRO A 407 -10.78 0.36 26.48
C PRO A 407 -10.31 1.59 27.27
N LEU A 408 -9.05 2.01 27.09
CA LEU A 408 -8.54 3.23 27.71
C LEU A 408 -9.38 4.46 27.30
N ALA A 409 -9.66 4.62 26.00
CA ALA A 409 -10.50 5.71 25.52
C ALA A 409 -11.89 5.69 26.16
N GLY A 410 -12.54 4.53 26.20
CA GLY A 410 -13.85 4.37 26.85
C GLY A 410 -13.83 4.69 28.34
N GLN A 411 -12.80 4.27 29.08
CA GLN A 411 -12.62 4.61 30.51
C GLN A 411 -12.41 6.11 30.74
N LEU A 412 -11.79 6.80 29.80
CA LEU A 412 -11.59 8.24 29.85
C LEU A 412 -12.79 9.06 29.31
N GLY A 413 -13.86 8.36 28.89
CA GLY A 413 -15.08 8.99 28.35
C GLY A 413 -14.95 9.47 26.92
N HIS A 414 -14.00 8.92 26.15
CA HIS A 414 -13.82 9.23 24.73
C HIS A 414 -14.44 8.15 23.83
N SER A 415 -14.84 8.54 22.61
CA SER A 415 -15.36 7.60 21.62
C SER A 415 -14.32 6.53 21.25
N VAL A 416 -14.72 5.26 21.44
CA VAL A 416 -13.93 4.11 21.01
C VAL A 416 -13.82 4.08 19.48
N GLU A 417 -14.88 4.45 18.75
CA GLU A 417 -14.94 4.51 17.30
C GLU A 417 -13.93 5.53 16.74
N ALA A 418 -13.93 6.75 17.30
CA ALA A 418 -12.97 7.78 16.88
C ALA A 418 -11.53 7.37 17.20
N THR A 419 -11.33 6.62 18.29
CA THR A 419 -10.03 6.09 18.69
C THR A 419 -9.53 5.01 17.73
N VAL A 420 -10.39 4.05 17.36
CA VAL A 420 -10.11 3.05 16.32
C VAL A 420 -9.77 3.74 15.00
N MET A 421 -10.54 4.73 14.60
CA MET A 421 -10.29 5.45 13.35
C MET A 421 -9.02 6.29 13.41
N THR A 422 -8.61 6.76 14.60
CA THR A 422 -7.32 7.43 14.79
C THR A 422 -6.14 6.50 14.50
N LEU A 423 -6.18 5.27 15.01
CA LEU A 423 -5.18 4.22 14.74
C LEU A 423 -5.12 3.91 13.24
N VAL A 424 -6.28 3.67 12.63
CA VAL A 424 -6.40 3.30 11.21
C VAL A 424 -5.87 4.44 10.30
N ALA A 425 -6.29 5.69 10.58
CA ALA A 425 -5.87 6.84 9.80
C ALA A 425 -4.36 7.13 9.93
N ALA A 426 -3.77 6.93 11.12
CA ALA A 426 -2.34 7.07 11.32
C ALA A 426 -1.53 6.04 10.53
N ASN A 427 -1.97 4.77 10.55
CA ASN A 427 -1.34 3.72 9.76
C ASN A 427 -1.47 4.00 8.25
N GLY A 428 -2.65 4.35 7.77
CA GLY A 428 -2.87 4.71 6.37
C GLY A 428 -2.03 5.91 5.93
N LEU A 429 -1.86 6.95 6.78
CA LEU A 429 -1.00 8.09 6.49
C LEU A 429 0.46 7.69 6.30
N VAL A 430 0.99 6.89 7.22
CA VAL A 430 2.39 6.45 7.21
C VAL A 430 2.64 5.57 6.00
N ASN A 431 1.70 4.71 5.64
CA ASN A 431 1.76 3.85 4.45
C ASN A 431 1.68 4.62 3.12
N LEU A 432 1.62 5.95 3.12
CA LEU A 432 1.85 6.79 1.94
C LEU A 432 3.34 7.11 1.70
N ILE A 433 4.18 6.96 2.71
CA ILE A 433 5.56 7.48 2.65
C ILE A 433 6.60 6.59 3.31
N THR A 434 6.24 5.64 4.16
CA THR A 434 7.21 4.85 4.93
C THR A 434 8.01 3.88 4.06
N PRO A 435 9.33 3.75 4.29
CA PRO A 435 10.14 2.76 3.58
C PRO A 435 9.88 1.33 4.07
N THR A 436 9.18 1.15 5.19
CA THR A 436 8.81 -0.17 5.71
C THR A 436 7.58 -0.77 5.02
N CYS A 437 6.86 0.01 4.19
CA CYS A 437 5.76 -0.49 3.36
C CYS A 437 6.29 -1.07 2.05
N GLY A 438 6.13 -2.37 1.86
CA GLY A 438 6.58 -3.09 0.66
C GLY A 438 5.93 -2.58 -0.63
N ALA A 439 4.65 -2.24 -0.60
CA ALA A 439 3.91 -1.69 -1.74
C ALA A 439 4.51 -0.38 -2.25
N ILE A 440 4.92 0.54 -1.34
CA ILE A 440 5.60 1.78 -1.73
C ILE A 440 6.93 1.47 -2.40
N MET A 441 7.77 0.71 -1.72
CA MET A 441 9.14 0.51 -2.17
C MET A 441 9.19 -0.30 -3.46
N GLY A 442 8.34 -1.33 -3.59
CA GLY A 442 8.19 -2.13 -4.79
C GLY A 442 7.59 -1.32 -5.95
N GLY A 443 6.52 -0.58 -5.70
CA GLY A 443 5.86 0.25 -6.69
C GLY A 443 6.77 1.34 -7.26
N LEU A 444 7.49 2.08 -6.40
CA LEU A 444 8.45 3.10 -6.82
C LEU A 444 9.61 2.51 -7.64
N ALA A 445 10.08 1.30 -7.27
CA ALA A 445 11.12 0.60 -8.03
C ALA A 445 10.64 0.27 -9.46
N LEU A 446 9.40 -0.19 -9.61
CA LEU A 446 8.77 -0.44 -10.91
C LEU A 446 8.62 0.86 -11.71
N ALA A 447 8.13 1.93 -11.11
CA ALA A 447 7.99 3.24 -11.75
C ALA A 447 9.33 3.94 -12.05
N LYS A 448 10.47 3.38 -11.62
CA LYS A 448 11.82 3.97 -11.74
C LYS A 448 11.97 5.31 -11.01
N VAL A 449 11.26 5.45 -9.89
CA VAL A 449 11.31 6.60 -8.97
C VAL A 449 12.17 6.23 -7.75
N GLU A 450 13.14 7.05 -7.41
CA GLU A 450 13.94 6.86 -6.20
C GLU A 450 13.12 7.27 -4.96
N TYR A 451 13.24 6.50 -3.88
CA TYR A 451 12.49 6.78 -2.63
C TYR A 451 12.70 8.21 -2.12
N GLY A 452 13.94 8.71 -2.17
CA GLY A 452 14.24 10.08 -1.77
C GLY A 452 13.51 11.16 -2.61
N THR A 453 13.32 10.91 -3.91
CA THR A 453 12.55 11.78 -4.81
C THR A 453 11.06 11.75 -4.44
N TRP A 454 10.51 10.57 -4.14
CA TRP A 454 9.14 10.41 -3.66
C TRP A 454 8.89 11.18 -2.37
N VAL A 455 9.72 10.93 -1.33
CA VAL A 455 9.58 11.58 -0.03
C VAL A 455 9.66 13.10 -0.15
N LYS A 456 10.56 13.62 -0.97
CA LYS A 456 10.71 15.07 -1.21
C LYS A 456 9.44 15.69 -1.79
N TRP A 457 8.72 14.97 -2.64
CA TRP A 457 7.48 15.45 -3.26
C TRP A 457 6.26 15.16 -2.38
N ALA A 458 6.08 13.90 -1.97
CA ALA A 458 4.92 13.45 -1.22
C ALA A 458 4.88 13.99 0.22
N GLY A 459 6.03 14.33 0.81
CA GLY A 459 6.11 14.80 2.19
C GLY A 459 5.21 16.01 2.48
N LYS A 460 5.07 16.94 1.52
CA LYS A 460 4.15 18.09 1.67
C LYS A 460 2.68 17.65 1.64
N VAL A 461 2.36 16.67 0.80
CA VAL A 461 1.00 16.12 0.70
C VAL A 461 0.65 15.41 2.00
N VAL A 462 1.51 14.52 2.46
CA VAL A 462 1.35 13.74 3.71
C VAL A 462 1.22 14.66 4.91
N LEU A 463 2.04 15.71 5.01
CA LEU A 463 1.92 16.70 6.09
C LEU A 463 0.57 17.44 6.07
N THR A 464 0.09 17.82 4.88
CA THR A 464 -1.22 18.48 4.73
C THR A 464 -2.35 17.54 5.15
N ILE A 465 -2.28 16.26 4.76
CA ILE A 465 -3.23 15.22 5.16
C ILE A 465 -3.16 15.01 6.68
N ALA A 466 -1.98 14.92 7.27
CA ALA A 466 -1.80 14.75 8.70
C ALA A 466 -2.48 15.85 9.51
N ILE A 467 -2.30 17.11 9.12
CA ILE A 467 -2.94 18.25 9.78
C ILE A 467 -4.46 18.19 9.64
N ALA A 468 -4.97 17.88 8.44
CA ALA A 468 -6.41 17.73 8.23
C ALA A 468 -7.01 16.61 9.09
N ASN A 469 -6.33 15.46 9.16
CA ASN A 469 -6.75 14.32 9.97
C ASN A 469 -6.75 14.62 11.47
N ILE A 470 -5.72 15.30 11.98
CA ILE A 470 -5.69 15.73 13.40
C ILE A 470 -6.92 16.57 13.72
N ILE A 471 -7.26 17.54 12.87
CA ILE A 471 -8.42 18.41 13.08
C ILE A 471 -9.71 17.57 13.05
N LEU A 472 -9.90 16.74 12.03
CA LEU A 472 -11.12 15.93 11.86
C LEU A 472 -11.29 14.92 12.99
N LEU A 473 -10.23 14.19 13.35
CA LEU A 473 -10.27 13.18 14.41
C LEU A 473 -10.52 13.82 15.79
N THR A 474 -9.92 14.99 16.05
CA THR A 474 -10.20 15.74 17.28
C THR A 474 -11.67 16.16 17.36
N LEU A 475 -12.23 16.67 16.26
CA LEU A 475 -13.66 17.00 16.19
C LEU A 475 -14.53 15.78 16.44
N PHE A 476 -14.26 14.65 15.81
CA PHE A 476 -15.04 13.42 16.01
C PHE A 476 -14.94 12.88 17.43
N THR A 477 -13.76 12.93 18.07
CA THR A 477 -13.59 12.53 19.48
C THR A 477 -14.36 13.42 20.44
N LEU A 478 -14.63 14.69 20.07
CA LEU A 478 -15.42 15.62 20.90
C LEU A 478 -16.94 15.55 20.61
N ILE A 479 -17.34 15.07 19.44
CA ILE A 479 -18.77 14.97 19.03
C ILE A 479 -19.39 13.65 19.50
N PHE A 480 -18.65 12.56 19.40
CA PHE A 480 -19.09 11.21 19.75
C PHE A 480 -18.46 10.73 21.06
#